data_59054ce1df0445edb413923725dd6abf
#
_entry.id   59054ce1df0445edb413923725dd6abf
#
_cell.length_a   1.000
_cell.length_b   1.000
_cell.length_c   1.000
_cell.angle_alpha   90.00
_cell.angle_beta   90.00
_cell.angle_gamma   90.00
#
_symmetry.space_group_name_H-M   'P 1'
#
loop_
_entity.id
_entity.type
_entity.pdbx_description
1 polymer ?
#
loop_
_entity_poly.entity_id
_entity_poly.type
_entity_poly.pdbx_seq_one_letter_code
_entity_poly.pdbx_strand_id
1 'polypeptide(L)'
;VKDAISEAKALLHAALPVGSRHAPLGWEALRAWERSHAVVLPEPYRMFVAEIANGTDIGPPDEGGLLPLGEKPQSWAVWEADCWMSPEPFDGTGARTLDRPFPLEEEWQWEYDYYDHGLHSSLLHKTYQHGSVLLGTDRPGEYWTLVVTGPQRGRVWWLRDGCAAPYADSPSDPPAGDFLHWVRDWHVGQGWWRAG
;
A
#
# COMPACT_ATOMS: atom_id res chain seq x y z
N VAL A 1 -22.10 10.85 -6.83
CA VAL A 1 -20.81 10.37 -7.39
C VAL A 1 -19.90 11.51 -7.81
N LYS A 2 -20.37 12.51 -8.59
CA LYS A 2 -19.53 13.67 -8.99
C LYS A 2 -19.07 14.50 -7.80
N ASP A 3 -19.91 14.69 -6.80
CA ASP A 3 -19.59 15.46 -5.58
C ASP A 3 -18.48 14.76 -4.78
N ALA A 4 -18.56 13.45 -4.57
CA ALA A 4 -17.54 12.69 -3.85
C ALA A 4 -16.15 12.73 -4.51
N ILE A 5 -16.09 12.69 -5.84
CA ILE A 5 -14.80 12.82 -6.58
C ILE A 5 -14.25 14.24 -6.41
N SER A 6 -15.11 15.27 -6.45
CA SER A 6 -14.69 16.65 -6.26
C SER A 6 -14.18 16.90 -4.84
N GLU A 7 -14.84 16.35 -3.84
CA GLU A 7 -14.41 16.39 -2.43
C GLU A 7 -13.08 15.69 -2.22
N ALA A 8 -12.92 14.49 -2.80
CA ALA A 8 -11.67 13.73 -2.74
C ALA A 8 -10.50 14.52 -3.37
N LYS A 9 -10.73 15.16 -4.54
CA LYS A 9 -9.72 16.01 -5.17
C LYS A 9 -9.36 17.21 -4.29
N ALA A 10 -10.35 17.89 -3.72
CA ALA A 10 -10.12 19.05 -2.87
C ALA A 10 -9.27 18.68 -1.65
N LEU A 11 -9.58 17.54 -1.00
CA LEU A 11 -8.82 17.03 0.13
C LEU A 11 -7.38 16.71 -0.27
N LEU A 12 -7.17 15.96 -1.36
CA LEU A 12 -5.84 15.58 -1.83
C LEU A 12 -5.00 16.81 -2.22
N HIS A 13 -5.66 17.83 -2.81
CA HIS A 13 -5.00 19.10 -3.11
C HIS A 13 -4.62 19.89 -1.86
N ALA A 14 -5.42 19.84 -0.82
CA ALA A 14 -5.13 20.50 0.45
C ALA A 14 -4.02 19.77 1.23
N ALA A 15 -4.08 18.44 1.26
CA ALA A 15 -3.17 17.63 2.03
C ALA A 15 -1.75 17.56 1.42
N LEU A 16 -1.65 17.54 0.11
CA LEU A 16 -0.38 17.32 -0.60
C LEU A 16 -0.01 18.60 -1.38
N PRO A 17 0.95 19.41 -0.93
CA PRO A 17 1.35 20.66 -1.59
C PRO A 17 1.87 20.45 -3.01
N VAL A 18 1.58 21.39 -3.91
CA VAL A 18 1.99 21.32 -5.33
C VAL A 18 3.49 21.11 -5.50
N GLY A 19 4.31 21.76 -4.68
CA GLY A 19 5.78 21.68 -4.76
C GLY A 19 6.36 20.33 -4.36
N SER A 20 5.57 19.44 -3.74
CA SER A 20 6.00 18.09 -3.36
C SER A 20 5.46 16.99 -4.27
N ARG A 21 4.67 17.33 -5.29
CA ARG A 21 4.05 16.35 -6.17
C ARG A 21 4.93 16.04 -7.37
N HIS A 22 5.09 14.77 -7.65
CA HIS A 22 5.62 14.34 -8.93
C HIS A 22 4.56 14.53 -10.02
N ALA A 23 4.98 14.62 -11.27
CA ALA A 23 4.05 14.77 -12.39
C ALA A 23 3.03 13.62 -12.42
N PRO A 24 1.73 13.90 -12.63
CA PRO A 24 0.73 12.85 -12.75
C PRO A 24 1.04 11.94 -13.95
N LEU A 25 0.69 10.67 -13.81
CA LEU A 25 0.93 9.67 -14.84
C LEU A 25 0.09 9.89 -16.10
N GLY A 26 -1.10 10.46 -15.93
CA GLY A 26 -2.10 10.61 -16.99
C GLY A 26 -2.93 9.35 -17.22
N TRP A 27 -4.17 9.52 -17.67
CA TRP A 27 -5.13 8.42 -17.86
C TRP A 27 -4.70 7.37 -18.87
N GLU A 28 -3.99 7.76 -19.93
CA GLU A 28 -3.55 6.82 -20.95
C GLU A 28 -2.48 5.87 -20.42
N ALA A 29 -1.44 6.42 -19.79
CA ALA A 29 -0.36 5.64 -19.21
C ALA A 29 -0.86 4.77 -18.05
N LEU A 30 -1.75 5.31 -17.18
CA LEU A 30 -2.37 4.54 -16.12
C LEU A 30 -3.14 3.32 -16.65
N ARG A 31 -3.99 3.50 -17.68
CA ARG A 31 -4.73 2.39 -18.28
C ARG A 31 -3.80 1.37 -18.96
N ALA A 32 -2.69 1.82 -19.53
CA ALA A 32 -1.69 0.90 -20.08
C ALA A 32 -1.04 0.06 -18.97
N TRP A 33 -0.69 0.70 -17.86
CA TRP A 33 -0.15 0.02 -16.67
C TRP A 33 -1.16 -0.98 -16.08
N GLU A 34 -2.43 -0.58 -15.90
CA GLU A 34 -3.50 -1.45 -15.42
C GLU A 34 -3.68 -2.70 -16.31
N ARG A 35 -3.66 -2.53 -17.62
CA ARG A 35 -3.74 -3.67 -18.56
C ARG A 35 -2.54 -4.60 -18.44
N SER A 36 -1.32 -4.06 -18.32
CA SER A 36 -0.11 -4.89 -18.22
C SER A 36 -0.03 -5.71 -16.93
N HIS A 37 -0.73 -5.26 -15.88
CA HIS A 37 -0.80 -5.95 -14.58
C HIS A 37 -2.13 -6.69 -14.34
N ALA A 38 -3.03 -6.68 -15.32
CA ALA A 38 -4.37 -7.30 -15.24
C ALA A 38 -5.20 -6.83 -14.03
N VAL A 39 -5.10 -5.57 -13.66
CA VAL A 39 -5.82 -4.96 -12.52
C VAL A 39 -6.44 -3.62 -12.91
N VAL A 40 -7.41 -3.18 -12.12
CA VAL A 40 -7.92 -1.80 -12.12
C VAL A 40 -7.70 -1.24 -10.73
N LEU A 41 -7.01 -0.13 -10.60
CA LEU A 41 -6.76 0.49 -9.30
C LEU A 41 -8.07 0.96 -8.64
N PRO A 42 -8.17 0.93 -7.31
CA PRO A 42 -9.33 1.47 -6.61
C PRO A 42 -9.35 3.00 -6.63
N GLU A 43 -10.56 3.57 -6.71
CA GLU A 43 -10.75 5.00 -6.45
C GLU A 43 -10.70 5.27 -4.94
N PRO A 44 -10.22 6.45 -4.47
CA PRO A 44 -9.77 7.59 -5.28
C PRO A 44 -8.28 7.56 -5.68
N TYR A 45 -7.51 6.52 -5.29
CA TYR A 45 -6.08 6.42 -5.61
C TYR A 45 -5.83 6.43 -7.13
N ARG A 46 -6.70 5.79 -7.89
CA ARG A 46 -6.64 5.76 -9.35
C ARG A 46 -6.67 7.16 -9.96
N MET A 47 -7.63 7.99 -9.51
CA MET A 47 -7.74 9.37 -9.93
C MET A 47 -6.54 10.21 -9.46
N PHE A 48 -6.04 9.97 -8.23
CA PHE A 48 -4.85 10.64 -7.71
C PHE A 48 -3.64 10.45 -8.63
N VAL A 49 -3.33 9.20 -8.97
CA VAL A 49 -2.19 8.88 -9.85
C VAL A 49 -2.36 9.46 -11.25
N ALA A 50 -3.60 9.43 -11.79
CA ALA A 50 -3.85 9.89 -13.14
C ALA A 50 -3.83 11.41 -13.28
N GLU A 51 -4.31 12.16 -12.28
CA GLU A 51 -4.63 13.58 -12.46
C GLU A 51 -3.91 14.51 -11.48
N ILE A 52 -3.46 14.02 -10.32
CA ILE A 52 -2.90 14.89 -9.27
C ILE A 52 -1.40 14.70 -9.15
N ALA A 53 -0.94 13.46 -8.88
CA ALA A 53 0.48 13.16 -8.73
C ALA A 53 0.76 11.66 -8.86
N ASN A 54 1.88 11.31 -9.46
CA ASN A 54 2.41 9.95 -9.43
C ASN A 54 3.56 9.87 -8.42
N GLY A 55 3.20 9.96 -7.14
CA GLY A 55 4.16 10.05 -6.04
C GLY A 55 4.32 11.47 -5.49
N THR A 56 4.89 11.59 -4.30
CA THR A 56 5.13 12.86 -3.62
C THR A 56 6.39 12.79 -2.76
N ASP A 57 7.07 13.94 -2.56
CA ASP A 57 8.26 14.00 -1.68
C ASP A 57 7.89 14.10 -0.19
N ILE A 58 6.66 14.50 0.11
CA ILE A 58 6.11 14.55 1.47
C ILE A 58 4.69 13.96 1.46
N GLY A 59 4.27 13.43 2.57
CA GLY A 59 2.95 12.81 2.73
C GLY A 59 3.03 11.60 3.63
N PRO A 60 1.95 10.85 3.78
CA PRO A 60 2.05 9.54 4.37
C PRO A 60 2.74 8.59 3.35
N PRO A 61 3.65 7.72 3.78
CA PRO A 61 4.27 7.67 5.11
C PRO A 61 5.30 8.80 5.32
N ASP A 62 5.71 8.98 6.57
CA ASP A 62 6.59 10.08 6.97
C ASP A 62 7.97 10.07 6.28
N GLU A 63 8.49 8.93 5.84
CA GLU A 63 9.72 8.81 5.08
C GLU A 63 9.47 8.92 3.57
N GLY A 64 9.78 10.07 3.00
CA GLY A 64 9.84 10.27 1.55
C GLY A 64 8.49 10.37 0.83
N GLY A 65 7.38 10.40 1.57
CA GLY A 65 6.05 10.55 0.97
C GLY A 65 5.58 9.33 0.18
N LEU A 66 4.69 9.57 -0.77
CA LEU A 66 4.11 8.52 -1.60
C LEU A 66 5.04 8.10 -2.74
N LEU A 67 5.24 6.81 -2.89
CA LEU A 67 5.99 6.24 -4.02
C LEU A 67 5.23 6.42 -5.34
N PRO A 68 5.95 6.60 -6.46
CA PRO A 68 5.37 6.45 -7.77
C PRO A 68 4.77 5.05 -7.97
N LEU A 69 3.70 4.97 -8.77
CA LEU A 69 3.00 3.72 -9.02
C LEU A 69 3.93 2.62 -9.56
N GLY A 70 3.97 1.50 -8.84
CA GLY A 70 4.77 0.34 -9.20
C GLY A 70 6.23 0.40 -8.74
N GLU A 71 6.66 1.48 -8.13
CA GLU A 71 8.00 1.57 -7.53
C GLU A 71 8.07 0.88 -6.17
N LYS A 72 9.28 0.55 -5.77
CA LYS A 72 9.61 -0.08 -4.50
C LYS A 72 10.56 0.83 -3.72
N PRO A 73 10.43 0.94 -2.39
CA PRO A 73 11.41 1.68 -1.60
C PRO A 73 12.76 0.98 -1.63
N GLN A 74 13.85 1.72 -1.43
CA GLN A 74 15.20 1.17 -1.46
C GLN A 74 15.39 0.04 -0.44
N SER A 75 14.74 0.14 0.72
CA SER A 75 14.77 -0.89 1.78
C SER A 75 14.13 -2.22 1.37
N TRP A 76 13.31 -2.24 0.31
CA TRP A 76 12.66 -3.46 -0.18
C TRP A 76 13.66 -4.53 -0.64
N ALA A 77 14.80 -4.11 -1.18
CA ALA A 77 15.86 -5.04 -1.59
C ALA A 77 16.46 -5.85 -0.43
N VAL A 78 16.49 -5.28 0.78
CA VAL A 78 16.94 -5.98 1.99
C VAL A 78 15.95 -7.09 2.35
N TRP A 79 14.65 -6.77 2.33
CA TRP A 79 13.60 -7.75 2.58
C TRP A 79 13.61 -8.89 1.54
N GLU A 80 13.76 -8.58 0.25
CA GLU A 80 13.88 -9.59 -0.81
C GLU A 80 15.09 -10.52 -0.59
N ALA A 81 16.20 -9.98 -0.09
CA ALA A 81 17.40 -10.77 0.21
C ALA A 81 17.19 -11.68 1.44
N ASP A 82 16.46 -11.23 2.45
CA ASP A 82 16.24 -12.00 3.68
C ASP A 82 15.19 -13.13 3.50
N CYS A 83 14.35 -13.03 2.47
CA CYS A 83 13.36 -14.09 2.14
C CYS A 83 13.95 -15.43 1.69
N TRP A 84 15.28 -15.51 1.45
CA TRP A 84 15.95 -16.77 1.09
C TRP A 84 15.83 -17.87 2.17
N MET A 85 15.49 -17.50 3.40
CA MET A 85 15.31 -18.46 4.50
C MET A 85 13.98 -19.21 4.46
N SER A 86 13.09 -18.91 3.52
CA SER A 86 11.84 -19.64 3.37
C SER A 86 12.05 -20.95 2.62
N PRO A 87 11.48 -22.08 3.11
CA PRO A 87 11.53 -23.36 2.41
C PRO A 87 10.64 -23.41 1.15
N GLU A 88 9.72 -22.49 0.96
CA GLU A 88 8.96 -22.33 -0.29
C GLU A 88 9.85 -21.63 -1.32
N PRO A 89 9.91 -22.11 -2.56
CA PRO A 89 10.63 -21.40 -3.59
C PRO A 89 9.94 -20.05 -3.81
N PHE A 90 10.54 -19.02 -3.28
CA PHE A 90 10.39 -17.68 -3.82
C PHE A 90 10.68 -17.85 -5.31
N ASP A 91 9.73 -17.52 -6.19
CA ASP A 91 9.93 -17.72 -7.63
C ASP A 91 11.08 -16.86 -8.21
N GLY A 92 11.85 -16.22 -7.33
CA GLY A 92 13.07 -15.50 -7.61
C GLY A 92 12.89 -14.26 -8.46
N THR A 93 11.68 -14.01 -8.95
CA THR A 93 11.45 -12.89 -9.86
C THR A 93 11.20 -11.57 -9.16
N GLY A 94 10.93 -11.58 -7.84
CA GLY A 94 10.52 -10.41 -7.08
C GLY A 94 9.28 -9.72 -7.67
N ALA A 95 8.63 -10.35 -8.63
CA ALA A 95 7.49 -9.82 -9.32
C ALA A 95 6.27 -9.84 -8.42
N ARG A 96 5.71 -8.67 -8.17
CA ARG A 96 4.43 -8.57 -7.49
C ARG A 96 3.31 -9.03 -8.42
N THR A 97 2.52 -9.96 -7.95
CA THR A 97 1.41 -10.56 -8.71
C THR A 97 0.12 -9.85 -8.31
N LEU A 98 -0.19 -8.75 -8.99
CA LEU A 98 -1.27 -7.85 -8.59
C LEU A 98 -2.67 -8.41 -8.90
N ASP A 99 -2.77 -9.31 -9.86
CA ASP A 99 -4.02 -9.99 -10.25
C ASP A 99 -4.44 -11.11 -9.31
N ARG A 100 -3.53 -11.57 -8.43
CA ARG A 100 -3.85 -12.51 -7.36
C ARG A 100 -4.40 -11.77 -6.13
N PRO A 101 -5.42 -12.34 -5.44
CA PRO A 101 -5.97 -11.71 -4.26
C PRO A 101 -4.93 -11.50 -3.15
N PHE A 102 -5.00 -10.33 -2.50
CA PHE A 102 -4.31 -10.11 -1.24
C PHE A 102 -4.82 -11.13 -0.20
N PRO A 103 -3.94 -11.82 0.52
CA PRO A 103 -4.32 -13.03 1.24
C PRO A 103 -4.98 -12.78 2.61
N LEU A 104 -4.85 -11.57 3.18
CA LEU A 104 -5.34 -11.29 4.52
C LEU A 104 -6.69 -10.58 4.48
N GLU A 105 -7.57 -10.90 5.42
CA GLU A 105 -8.86 -10.22 5.63
C GLU A 105 -8.94 -9.49 6.96
N GLU A 106 -8.11 -9.87 7.92
CA GLU A 106 -8.00 -9.30 9.26
C GLU A 106 -6.53 -9.15 9.67
N GLU A 107 -6.29 -8.42 10.75
CA GLU A 107 -4.96 -8.26 11.34
C GLU A 107 -4.32 -9.62 11.58
N TRP A 108 -3.05 -9.73 11.22
CA TRP A 108 -2.29 -10.95 11.38
C TRP A 108 -0.93 -10.67 12.01
N GLN A 109 -0.57 -11.46 13.02
CA GLN A 109 0.74 -11.45 13.65
C GLN A 109 1.44 -12.75 13.36
N TRP A 110 2.72 -12.66 12.98
CA TRP A 110 3.58 -13.83 12.88
C TRP A 110 3.94 -14.28 14.28
N GLU A 111 3.29 -15.33 14.75
CA GLU A 111 3.84 -16.06 15.87
C GLU A 111 5.12 -16.74 15.39
N TYR A 112 6.24 -16.40 16.05
CA TYR A 112 7.51 -17.08 15.84
C TYR A 112 7.39 -18.48 16.42
N ASP A 113 6.68 -19.37 15.75
CA ASP A 113 6.75 -20.78 16.07
C ASP A 113 8.01 -21.33 15.42
N TYR A 114 9.03 -21.48 16.22
CA TYR A 114 10.35 -21.99 15.84
C TYR A 114 10.29 -23.41 15.22
N TYR A 115 9.15 -24.05 15.27
CA TYR A 115 8.93 -25.43 14.86
C TYR A 115 8.01 -25.62 13.65
N ASP A 116 7.25 -24.61 13.24
CA ASP A 116 6.31 -24.71 12.10
C ASP A 116 6.72 -23.79 10.94
N HIS A 117 7.87 -24.07 10.35
CA HIS A 117 8.47 -23.24 9.32
C HIS A 117 7.73 -23.24 7.95
N GLY A 118 6.70 -24.06 7.76
CA GLY A 118 6.12 -24.27 6.44
C GLY A 118 4.94 -23.36 6.06
N LEU A 119 3.95 -23.27 6.93
CA LEU A 119 2.68 -22.61 6.57
C LEU A 119 2.73 -21.08 6.70
N HIS A 120 3.39 -20.58 7.75
CA HIS A 120 3.48 -19.15 8.01
C HIS A 120 4.35 -18.42 7.00
N SER A 121 5.42 -19.01 6.51
CA SER A 121 6.29 -18.42 5.51
C SER A 121 5.58 -18.20 4.17
N SER A 122 4.72 -19.13 3.75
CA SER A 122 4.01 -18.99 2.48
C SER A 122 2.95 -17.87 2.52
N LEU A 123 2.26 -17.68 3.67
CA LEU A 123 1.32 -16.58 3.86
C LEU A 123 2.04 -15.23 3.91
N LEU A 124 3.17 -15.16 4.62
CA LEU A 124 4.04 -13.99 4.65
C LEU A 124 4.43 -13.56 3.24
N HIS A 125 4.94 -14.47 2.43
CA HIS A 125 5.36 -14.19 1.06
C HIS A 125 4.20 -13.68 0.21
N LYS A 126 3.05 -14.33 0.27
CA LYS A 126 1.85 -13.91 -0.47
C LYS A 126 1.39 -12.51 -0.04
N THR A 127 1.50 -12.17 1.24
CA THR A 127 1.14 -10.85 1.77
C THR A 127 2.00 -9.75 1.17
N TYR A 128 3.29 -10.00 0.98
CA TYR A 128 4.20 -9.04 0.36
C TYR A 128 4.15 -9.03 -1.16
N GLN A 129 3.66 -10.09 -1.82
CA GLN A 129 3.72 -10.25 -3.27
C GLN A 129 2.39 -10.04 -3.99
N HIS A 130 1.26 -10.41 -3.36
CA HIS A 130 -0.02 -10.49 -4.06
C HIS A 130 -0.95 -9.33 -3.76
N GLY A 131 -1.68 -8.90 -4.79
CA GLY A 131 -2.88 -8.11 -4.72
C GLY A 131 -2.77 -6.72 -4.11
N SER A 132 -1.57 -6.16 -3.94
CA SER A 132 -1.39 -4.82 -3.39
C SER A 132 -0.27 -4.04 -4.08
N VAL A 133 -0.37 -2.71 -4.11
CA VAL A 133 0.69 -1.80 -4.55
C VAL A 133 1.32 -1.12 -3.35
N LEU A 134 2.63 -0.88 -3.40
CA LEU A 134 3.33 -0.14 -2.36
C LEU A 134 2.98 1.35 -2.44
N LEU A 135 2.66 1.94 -1.32
CA LEU A 135 2.43 3.37 -1.17
C LEU A 135 3.67 4.10 -0.65
N GLY A 136 4.46 3.44 0.21
CA GLY A 136 5.66 4.03 0.80
C GLY A 136 6.17 3.24 2.00
N THR A 137 7.08 3.84 2.76
CA THR A 137 7.71 3.26 3.94
C THR A 137 7.86 4.29 5.04
N ASP A 138 7.65 3.89 6.30
CA ASP A 138 8.00 4.73 7.45
C ASP A 138 9.46 4.54 7.85
N ARG A 139 9.99 3.33 7.61
CA ARG A 139 11.38 2.94 7.86
C ARG A 139 11.66 1.58 7.21
N PRO A 140 12.92 1.16 7.08
CA PRO A 140 13.24 -0.16 6.58
C PRO A 140 12.48 -1.26 7.32
N GLY A 141 11.82 -2.15 6.56
CA GLY A 141 11.01 -3.25 7.12
C GLY A 141 9.54 -2.89 7.42
N GLU A 142 9.13 -1.64 7.26
CA GLU A 142 7.76 -1.19 7.45
C GLU A 142 7.20 -0.54 6.19
N TYR A 143 6.13 -1.08 5.65
CA TYR A 143 5.59 -0.70 4.35
C TYR A 143 4.10 -0.44 4.41
N TRP A 144 3.68 0.61 3.75
CA TRP A 144 2.27 0.89 3.49
C TRP A 144 1.89 0.40 2.10
N THR A 145 0.78 -0.32 2.02
CA THR A 145 0.28 -0.88 0.76
C THR A 145 -1.19 -0.57 0.58
N LEU A 146 -1.60 -0.45 -0.68
CA LEU A 146 -3.01 -0.37 -1.07
C LEU A 146 -3.42 -1.68 -1.72
N VAL A 147 -4.41 -2.34 -1.16
CA VAL A 147 -4.95 -3.58 -1.74
C VAL A 147 -5.71 -3.26 -3.02
N VAL A 148 -5.33 -3.91 -4.12
CA VAL A 148 -5.92 -3.71 -5.46
C VAL A 148 -6.77 -4.90 -5.91
N THR A 149 -6.58 -6.08 -5.32
CA THR A 149 -7.29 -7.31 -5.69
C THR A 149 -7.63 -8.14 -4.45
N GLY A 150 -8.86 -8.63 -4.38
CA GLY A 150 -9.37 -9.45 -3.27
C GLY A 150 -10.42 -8.75 -2.42
N PRO A 151 -10.88 -9.39 -1.32
CA PRO A 151 -11.94 -8.87 -0.44
C PRO A 151 -11.63 -7.51 0.19
N GLN A 152 -10.35 -7.23 0.45
CA GLN A 152 -9.87 -6.00 1.05
C GLN A 152 -9.55 -4.90 0.03
N ARG A 153 -9.98 -5.04 -1.22
CA ARG A 153 -9.70 -4.08 -2.29
C ARG A 153 -10.12 -2.65 -1.90
N GLY A 154 -9.21 -1.71 -2.06
CA GLY A 154 -9.38 -0.30 -1.72
C GLY A 154 -8.89 0.05 -0.32
N ARG A 155 -8.54 -0.92 0.51
CA ARG A 155 -8.01 -0.67 1.85
C ARG A 155 -6.51 -0.48 1.84
N VAL A 156 -6.04 0.39 2.73
CA VAL A 156 -4.63 0.56 3.05
C VAL A 156 -4.25 -0.41 4.15
N TRP A 157 -3.09 -1.04 4.01
CA TRP A 157 -2.54 -1.97 4.97
C TRP A 157 -1.12 -1.58 5.35
N TRP A 158 -0.77 -1.82 6.58
CA TRP A 158 0.57 -1.68 7.12
C TRP A 158 1.20 -3.07 7.27
N LEU A 159 2.35 -3.24 6.63
CA LEU A 159 3.15 -4.46 6.69
C LEU A 159 4.44 -4.14 7.42
N ARG A 160 4.77 -4.92 8.43
CA ARG A 160 6.05 -4.82 9.13
C ARG A 160 6.59 -6.19 9.45
N ASP A 161 7.86 -6.24 9.88
CA ASP A 161 8.45 -7.45 10.38
C ASP A 161 7.62 -8.00 11.55
N GLY A 162 7.05 -9.19 11.37
CA GLY A 162 6.24 -9.88 12.36
C GLY A 162 4.74 -9.58 12.38
N CYS A 163 4.20 -8.63 11.61
CA CYS A 163 2.75 -8.45 11.52
C CYS A 163 2.28 -7.71 10.27
N ALA A 164 0.98 -7.84 9.98
CA ALA A 164 0.27 -7.01 9.01
C ALA A 164 -1.08 -6.61 9.57
N ALA A 165 -1.44 -5.34 9.43
CA ALA A 165 -2.71 -4.80 9.94
C ALA A 165 -3.38 -3.88 8.91
N PRO A 166 -4.72 -3.94 8.79
CA PRO A 166 -5.44 -2.93 8.02
C PRO A 166 -5.34 -1.58 8.72
N TYR A 167 -5.20 -0.52 7.93
CA TYR A 167 -5.41 0.83 8.45
C TYR A 167 -6.84 0.95 8.97
N ALA A 168 -6.98 1.38 10.22
CA ALA A 168 -8.26 1.64 10.85
C ALA A 168 -8.34 3.10 11.32
N ASP A 169 -9.34 3.82 10.85
CA ASP A 169 -9.58 5.24 11.15
C ASP A 169 -10.01 5.47 12.62
N SER A 170 -10.68 4.51 13.19
CA SER A 170 -11.08 4.46 14.60
C SER A 170 -11.66 3.07 14.89
N PRO A 171 -11.54 2.55 16.11
CA PRO A 171 -12.21 1.29 16.48
C PRO A 171 -13.74 1.33 16.37
N SER A 172 -14.32 2.51 16.17
CA SER A 172 -15.77 2.75 16.24
C SER A 172 -16.49 2.98 14.94
N ASP A 173 -15.82 3.05 13.78
CA ASP A 173 -16.48 3.41 12.52
C ASP A 173 -15.91 2.65 11.31
N PRO A 174 -16.45 1.48 10.95
CA PRO A 174 -16.16 0.84 9.67
C PRO A 174 -16.99 1.48 8.53
N PRO A 175 -16.47 1.66 7.30
CA PRO A 175 -15.26 1.06 6.75
C PRO A 175 -14.15 2.07 6.47
N ALA A 176 -13.60 2.63 7.48
CA ALA A 176 -12.38 3.41 7.40
C ALA A 176 -11.23 2.53 6.87
N GLY A 177 -10.23 3.10 6.30
CA GLY A 177 -9.09 2.34 5.83
C GLY A 177 -8.82 2.44 4.34
N ASP A 178 -9.48 3.36 3.64
CA ASP A 178 -9.16 3.69 2.27
C ASP A 178 -8.02 4.73 2.15
N PHE A 179 -7.54 4.88 0.95
CA PHE A 179 -6.45 5.82 0.62
C PHE A 179 -6.75 7.26 1.03
N LEU A 180 -7.99 7.72 0.83
CA LEU A 180 -8.37 9.10 1.11
C LEU A 180 -8.38 9.41 2.60
N HIS A 181 -8.94 8.49 3.40
CA HIS A 181 -8.97 8.60 4.84
C HIS A 181 -7.56 8.58 5.43
N TRP A 182 -6.69 7.71 4.93
CA TRP A 182 -5.30 7.61 5.35
C TRP A 182 -4.51 8.91 5.09
N VAL A 183 -4.66 9.52 3.89
CA VAL A 183 -4.06 10.83 3.57
C VAL A 183 -4.65 11.95 4.42
N ARG A 184 -5.97 11.95 4.64
CA ARG A 184 -6.65 12.93 5.49
C ARG A 184 -6.11 12.90 6.91
N ASP A 185 -6.02 11.73 7.50
CA ASP A 185 -5.63 11.58 8.90
C ASP A 185 -4.17 11.97 9.12
N TRP A 186 -3.31 11.65 8.16
CA TRP A 186 -1.95 12.18 8.14
C TRP A 186 -1.97 13.72 8.10
N HIS A 187 -2.76 14.32 7.20
CA HIS A 187 -2.82 15.77 7.01
C HIS A 187 -3.29 16.53 8.28
N VAL A 188 -4.26 15.98 9.00
CA VAL A 188 -4.76 16.61 10.24
C VAL A 188 -3.93 16.22 11.47
N GLY A 189 -2.87 15.42 11.31
CA GLY A 189 -2.00 14.99 12.39
C GLY A 189 -2.66 13.98 13.34
N GLN A 190 -3.76 13.38 12.94
CA GLN A 190 -4.33 12.22 13.62
C GLN A 190 -3.52 11.00 13.20
N GLY A 191 -2.51 10.65 13.98
CA GLY A 191 -1.63 9.59 13.55
C GLY A 191 -1.66 8.43 14.50
N TRP A 192 -2.37 7.37 14.17
CA TRP A 192 -2.14 6.05 14.73
C TRP A 192 -0.78 5.48 14.27
N TRP A 193 -0.21 5.95 13.17
CA TRP A 193 1.18 5.66 12.77
C TRP A 193 2.23 6.20 13.74
N ARG A 194 1.85 7.00 14.74
CA ARG A 194 2.73 7.47 15.82
C ARG A 194 2.63 6.62 17.09
N ALA A 195 1.73 5.66 17.11
CA ALA A 195 1.54 4.76 18.25
C ALA A 195 2.41 3.51 18.07
N GLY A 196 3.72 3.65 18.31
CA GLY A 196 4.66 2.54 18.25
C GLY A 196 5.88 2.81 19.09
#